data_fd04ea42cae88b4b9a04c1504595f990
#
_entry.id   fd04ea42cae88b4b9a04c1504595f990
#
_cell.length_a   1.000
_cell.length_b   1.000
_cell.length_c   1.000
_cell.angle_alpha   90.00
_cell.angle_beta   90.00
_cell.angle_gamma   90.00
#
_symmetry.space_group_name_H-M   'P 1'
#
loop_
_entity.id
_entity.type
_entity.pdbx_description
1 polymer ?
#
loop_
_entity_poly.entity_id
_entity_poly.type
_entity_poly.pdbx_seq_one_letter_code
_entity_poly.pdbx_strand_id
1 'polypeptide(L)'
;MTAVLLALGSAALFGGMTVALRLALPGLPDASGATLATVVVALGVAAAASLARHDFHGAWPFLLTGLLAPGGSQALFTLAVREIGASRTSVAVGAAPLVAVAIALVFLDEPLRVSLVLGALAVVAGGVLLAAERDRPGHLRARGLLFAAGAATMFATRDNLVRALHADASPQTAAAATLLAGALVAVVWTRRAPTRVELKRLAPAGVMFGLSYVLLFEAYWRGRVTVVSPLVATESLWGVGLAALLVRHTEGMGRRLALGALLGVVGGAVIGAAR
;
A
#
# COMPACT_ATOMS: atom_id res chain seq x y z
N MET A 1 -22.16 2.58 1.47
CA MET A 1 -21.74 1.60 2.50
C MET A 1 -20.76 0.57 1.95
N THR A 2 -21.05 -0.09 0.84
CA THR A 2 -20.19 -1.18 0.30
C THR A 2 -18.74 -0.73 0.01
N ALA A 3 -18.53 0.43 -0.65
CA ALA A 3 -17.18 0.95 -0.92
C ALA A 3 -16.35 1.18 0.36
N VAL A 4 -16.98 1.66 1.44
CA VAL A 4 -16.34 1.89 2.73
C VAL A 4 -15.85 0.58 3.34
N LEU A 5 -16.70 -0.45 3.37
CA LEU A 5 -16.35 -1.77 3.91
C LEU A 5 -15.22 -2.43 3.11
N LEU A 6 -15.28 -2.31 1.78
CA LEU A 6 -14.24 -2.81 0.88
C LEU A 6 -12.90 -2.10 1.10
N ALA A 7 -12.92 -0.77 1.24
CA ALA A 7 -11.72 0.03 1.52
C ALA A 7 -11.10 -0.33 2.88
N LEU A 8 -11.92 -0.45 3.94
CA LEU A 8 -11.44 -0.86 5.27
C LEU A 8 -10.91 -2.29 5.28
N GLY A 9 -11.58 -3.22 4.58
CA GLY A 9 -11.10 -4.59 4.40
C GLY A 9 -9.77 -4.64 3.66
N SER A 10 -9.63 -3.87 2.58
CA SER A 10 -8.36 -3.71 1.87
C SER A 10 -7.25 -3.18 2.79
N ALA A 11 -7.54 -2.14 3.57
CA ALA A 11 -6.60 -1.55 4.52
C ALA A 11 -6.12 -2.56 5.58
N ALA A 12 -7.04 -3.32 6.16
CA ALA A 12 -6.71 -4.35 7.16
C ALA A 12 -5.82 -5.45 6.57
N LEU A 13 -6.13 -5.91 5.36
CA LEU A 13 -5.33 -6.91 4.66
C LEU A 13 -3.94 -6.38 4.28
N PHE A 14 -3.83 -5.12 3.85
CA PHE A 14 -2.54 -4.51 3.52
C PHE A 14 -1.68 -4.31 4.78
N GLY A 15 -2.24 -3.85 5.88
CA GLY A 15 -1.56 -3.80 7.18
C GLY A 15 -1.09 -5.18 7.65
N GLY A 16 -1.94 -6.20 7.49
CA GLY A 16 -1.58 -7.60 7.76
C GLY A 16 -0.45 -8.11 6.86
N MET A 17 -0.51 -7.82 5.57
CA MET A 17 0.56 -8.12 4.60
C MET A 17 1.90 -7.53 5.04
N THR A 18 1.91 -6.27 5.50
CA THR A 18 3.13 -5.59 5.94
C THR A 18 3.80 -6.33 7.10
N VAL A 19 3.01 -6.78 8.07
CA VAL A 19 3.53 -7.56 9.22
C VAL A 19 3.96 -8.96 8.79
N ALA A 20 3.18 -9.65 7.95
CA ALA A 20 3.54 -10.96 7.41
C ALA A 20 4.85 -10.90 6.60
N LEU A 21 5.03 -9.85 5.79
CA LEU A 21 6.27 -9.58 5.07
C LEU A 21 7.44 -9.39 6.05
N ARG A 22 7.26 -8.60 7.11
CA ARG A 22 8.30 -8.38 8.13
C ARG A 22 8.74 -9.68 8.80
N LEU A 23 7.79 -10.56 9.12
CA LEU A 23 8.08 -11.87 9.73
C LEU A 23 8.82 -12.81 8.78
N ALA A 24 8.57 -12.71 7.48
CA ALA A 24 9.19 -13.58 6.47
C ALA A 24 10.61 -13.13 6.08
N LEU A 25 10.88 -11.80 6.05
CA LEU A 25 12.13 -11.22 5.54
C LEU A 25 13.42 -11.73 6.19
N PRO A 26 13.52 -11.96 7.53
CA PRO A 26 14.78 -12.40 8.15
C PRO A 26 15.33 -13.72 7.64
N GLY A 27 14.49 -14.55 7.03
CA GLY A 27 14.90 -15.84 6.46
C GLY A 27 15.18 -15.82 4.97
N LEU A 28 15.23 -14.62 4.36
CA LEU A 28 15.41 -14.47 2.92
C LEU A 28 16.68 -13.70 2.58
N PRO A 29 17.43 -14.10 1.54
CA PRO A 29 18.72 -13.52 1.21
C PRO A 29 18.61 -12.06 0.74
N ASP A 30 17.56 -11.74 -0.01
CA ASP A 30 17.38 -10.43 -0.63
C ASP A 30 15.92 -9.95 -0.62
N ALA A 31 15.72 -8.64 -0.81
CA ALA A 31 14.39 -8.04 -0.88
C ALA A 31 13.74 -8.22 -2.25
N SER A 32 14.53 -8.44 -3.30
CA SER A 32 14.02 -8.58 -4.66
C SER A 32 13.24 -9.89 -4.82
N GLY A 33 13.80 -11.00 -4.32
CA GLY A 33 13.09 -12.28 -4.27
C GLY A 33 11.83 -12.23 -3.40
N ALA A 34 11.90 -11.51 -2.27
CA ALA A 34 10.73 -11.30 -1.42
C ALA A 34 9.62 -10.52 -2.15
N THR A 35 9.99 -9.43 -2.83
CA THR A 35 9.05 -8.66 -3.67
C THR A 35 8.41 -9.54 -4.74
N LEU A 36 9.22 -10.25 -5.51
CA LEU A 36 8.76 -11.13 -6.59
C LEU A 36 7.78 -12.19 -6.07
N ALA A 37 8.15 -12.92 -5.02
CA ALA A 37 7.29 -13.97 -4.48
C ALA A 37 5.96 -13.41 -3.94
N THR A 38 5.99 -12.26 -3.26
CA THR A 38 4.77 -11.60 -2.76
C THR A 38 3.84 -11.21 -3.92
N VAL A 39 4.38 -10.58 -4.97
CA VAL A 39 3.56 -10.12 -6.11
C VAL A 39 3.06 -11.30 -6.94
N VAL A 40 3.85 -12.35 -7.14
CA VAL A 40 3.42 -13.56 -7.86
C VAL A 40 2.28 -14.28 -7.15
N VAL A 41 2.36 -14.42 -5.83
CA VAL A 41 1.24 -15.01 -5.05
C VAL A 41 0.00 -14.11 -5.12
N ALA A 42 0.17 -12.80 -5.00
CA ALA A 42 -0.92 -11.83 -5.12
C ALA A 42 -1.59 -11.89 -6.50
N LEU A 43 -0.79 -11.99 -7.57
CA LEU A 43 -1.28 -12.21 -8.93
C LEU A 43 -2.13 -13.48 -9.03
N GLY A 44 -1.68 -14.58 -8.42
CA GLY A 44 -2.46 -15.83 -8.38
C GLY A 44 -3.85 -15.63 -7.77
N VAL A 45 -3.95 -14.90 -6.67
CA VAL A 45 -5.24 -14.58 -6.02
C VAL A 45 -6.12 -13.70 -6.91
N ALA A 46 -5.58 -12.60 -7.47
CA ALA A 46 -6.35 -11.71 -8.32
C ALA A 46 -6.75 -12.36 -9.65
N ALA A 47 -5.87 -13.19 -10.24
CA ALA A 47 -6.17 -13.97 -11.44
C ALA A 47 -7.31 -14.95 -11.19
N ALA A 48 -7.33 -15.65 -10.04
CA ALA A 48 -8.44 -16.53 -9.69
C ALA A 48 -9.77 -15.77 -9.56
N ALA A 49 -9.75 -14.56 -8.97
CA ALA A 49 -10.93 -13.71 -8.87
C ALA A 49 -11.39 -13.19 -10.25
N SER A 50 -10.45 -12.85 -11.15
CA SER A 50 -10.75 -12.41 -12.52
C SER A 50 -11.31 -13.54 -13.36
N LEU A 51 -10.71 -14.74 -13.30
CA LEU A 51 -11.20 -15.93 -14.02
C LEU A 51 -12.62 -16.30 -13.61
N ALA A 52 -12.99 -16.14 -12.35
CA ALA A 52 -14.36 -16.40 -11.89
C ALA A 52 -15.41 -15.44 -12.49
N ARG A 53 -15.00 -14.29 -13.04
CA ARG A 53 -15.87 -13.31 -13.70
C ARG A 53 -16.00 -13.51 -15.20
N HIS A 54 -15.07 -14.23 -15.84
CA HIS A 54 -15.02 -14.49 -17.30
C HIS A 54 -15.09 -13.20 -18.16
N ASP A 55 -14.66 -12.04 -17.60
CA ASP A 55 -14.64 -10.74 -18.27
C ASP A 55 -13.21 -10.20 -18.28
N PHE A 56 -12.62 -10.13 -19.47
CA PHE A 56 -11.22 -9.68 -19.65
C PHE A 56 -11.12 -8.41 -20.51
N HIS A 57 -12.24 -7.76 -20.81
CA HIS A 57 -12.25 -6.54 -21.60
C HIS A 57 -11.57 -5.39 -20.85
N GLY A 58 -10.99 -4.45 -21.58
CA GLY A 58 -10.44 -3.22 -21.03
C GLY A 58 -9.23 -3.37 -20.08
N ALA A 59 -8.58 -4.55 -20.03
CA ALA A 59 -7.50 -4.84 -19.09
C ALA A 59 -6.19 -4.10 -19.38
N TRP A 60 -5.90 -3.80 -20.66
CA TRP A 60 -4.59 -3.30 -21.09
C TRP A 60 -4.13 -1.99 -20.44
N PRO A 61 -4.98 -0.96 -20.16
CA PRO A 61 -4.52 0.26 -19.52
C PRO A 61 -3.99 0.02 -18.12
N PHE A 62 -4.50 -1.01 -17.43
CA PHE A 62 -4.09 -1.35 -16.08
C PHE A 62 -2.71 -2.02 -16.00
N LEU A 63 -2.19 -2.51 -17.12
CA LEU A 63 -0.78 -2.91 -17.21
C LEU A 63 0.15 -1.71 -16.97
N LEU A 64 -0.19 -0.52 -17.48
CA LEU A 64 0.61 0.70 -17.25
C LEU A 64 0.59 1.10 -15.79
N THR A 65 -0.57 1.04 -15.12
CA THR A 65 -0.66 1.33 -13.69
C THR A 65 0.17 0.37 -12.86
N GLY A 66 0.24 -0.90 -13.29
CA GLY A 66 1.00 -1.96 -12.63
C GLY A 66 2.53 -1.77 -12.71
N LEU A 67 3.04 -1.07 -13.72
CA LEU A 67 4.47 -0.72 -13.79
C LEU A 67 4.88 0.17 -12.61
N LEU A 68 4.02 1.11 -12.20
CA LEU A 68 4.24 1.95 -11.03
C LEU A 68 3.97 1.17 -9.75
N ALA A 69 2.76 0.65 -9.61
CA ALA A 69 2.33 -0.08 -8.42
C ALA A 69 1.48 -1.31 -8.79
N PRO A 70 1.98 -2.51 -8.48
CA PRO A 70 3.04 -2.83 -7.53
C PRO A 70 4.47 -2.89 -8.11
N GLY A 71 4.70 -2.67 -9.39
CA GLY A 71 6.02 -2.83 -10.00
C GLY A 71 7.14 -2.13 -9.21
N GLY A 72 7.21 -0.81 -9.32
CA GLY A 72 8.21 -0.02 -8.57
C GLY A 72 7.88 0.09 -7.09
N SER A 73 6.61 0.34 -6.75
CA SER A 73 6.21 0.61 -5.37
C SER A 73 6.44 -0.55 -4.42
N GLN A 74 6.17 -1.80 -4.84
CA GLN A 74 6.34 -2.96 -3.97
C GLN A 74 7.82 -3.25 -3.69
N ALA A 75 8.70 -2.95 -4.65
CA ALA A 75 10.14 -3.03 -4.44
C ALA A 75 10.58 -2.06 -3.35
N LEU A 76 10.20 -0.79 -3.47
CA LEU A 76 10.50 0.24 -2.47
C LEU A 76 9.85 -0.07 -1.12
N PHE A 77 8.61 -0.54 -1.12
CA PHE A 77 7.90 -0.95 0.09
C PHE A 77 8.63 -2.09 0.82
N THR A 78 9.03 -3.14 0.11
CA THR A 78 9.75 -4.27 0.69
C THR A 78 11.09 -3.83 1.27
N LEU A 79 11.82 -2.95 0.58
CA LEU A 79 13.05 -2.34 1.08
C LEU A 79 12.80 -1.50 2.33
N ALA A 80 11.73 -0.71 2.36
CA ALA A 80 11.36 0.07 3.54
C ALA A 80 11.07 -0.86 4.74
N VAL A 81 10.25 -1.90 4.57
CA VAL A 81 9.95 -2.86 5.65
C VAL A 81 11.23 -3.53 6.17
N ARG A 82 12.17 -3.83 5.28
CA ARG A 82 13.47 -4.42 5.66
C ARG A 82 14.34 -3.45 6.46
N GLU A 83 14.36 -2.16 6.09
CA GLU A 83 15.25 -1.14 6.67
C GLU A 83 14.71 -0.52 7.96
N ILE A 84 13.40 -0.27 8.04
CA ILE A 84 12.77 0.47 9.14
C ILE A 84 11.64 -0.27 9.86
N GLY A 85 11.33 -1.49 9.44
CA GLY A 85 10.30 -2.33 10.05
C GLY A 85 8.88 -2.06 9.54
N ALA A 86 7.95 -2.93 9.95
CA ALA A 86 6.57 -2.89 9.46
C ALA A 86 5.82 -1.66 9.95
N SER A 87 5.90 -1.36 11.25
CA SER A 87 5.16 -0.27 11.88
C SER A 87 5.51 1.09 11.26
N ARG A 88 6.80 1.38 11.11
CA ARG A 88 7.27 2.66 10.56
C ARG A 88 6.97 2.78 9.08
N THR A 89 7.09 1.70 8.34
CA THR A 89 6.72 1.66 6.91
C THR A 89 5.23 1.93 6.75
N SER A 90 4.36 1.28 7.53
CA SER A 90 2.92 1.51 7.49
C SER A 90 2.55 2.96 7.79
N VAL A 91 3.16 3.59 8.80
CA VAL A 91 2.89 5.01 9.11
C VAL A 91 3.38 5.93 7.99
N ALA A 92 4.58 5.68 7.44
CA ALA A 92 5.13 6.51 6.37
C ALA A 92 4.31 6.38 5.07
N VAL A 93 3.88 5.18 4.71
CA VAL A 93 3.01 4.94 3.53
C VAL A 93 1.59 5.46 3.78
N GLY A 94 1.12 5.49 5.02
CA GLY A 94 -0.14 6.12 5.41
C GLY A 94 -0.23 7.62 5.04
N ALA A 95 0.88 8.25 4.63
CA ALA A 95 0.89 9.61 4.05
C ALA A 95 0.51 9.65 2.54
N ALA A 96 0.29 8.52 1.88
CA ALA A 96 -0.10 8.45 0.47
C ALA A 96 -1.31 9.33 0.11
N PRO A 97 -2.37 9.47 0.93
CA PRO A 97 -3.48 10.38 0.64
C PRO A 97 -3.07 11.83 0.47
N LEU A 98 -2.03 12.30 1.17
CA LEU A 98 -1.49 13.65 0.99
C LEU A 98 -0.98 13.86 -0.44
N VAL A 99 -0.22 12.88 -0.94
CA VAL A 99 0.28 12.89 -2.32
C VAL A 99 -0.87 12.77 -3.32
N ALA A 100 -1.86 11.91 -3.05
CA ALA A 100 -3.02 11.73 -3.92
C ALA A 100 -3.83 13.03 -4.05
N VAL A 101 -4.05 13.75 -2.95
CA VAL A 101 -4.73 15.05 -2.94
C VAL A 101 -3.90 16.10 -3.68
N ALA A 102 -2.58 16.16 -3.46
CA ALA A 102 -1.72 17.10 -4.18
C ALA A 102 -1.79 16.88 -5.70
N ILE A 103 -1.79 15.62 -6.15
CA ILE A 103 -1.98 15.27 -7.58
C ILE A 103 -3.36 15.74 -8.06
N ALA A 104 -4.42 15.48 -7.30
CA ALA A 104 -5.78 15.86 -7.68
C ALA A 104 -5.96 17.39 -7.79
N LEU A 105 -5.37 18.16 -6.87
CA LEU A 105 -5.39 19.63 -6.92
C LEU A 105 -4.66 20.21 -8.15
N VAL A 106 -3.55 19.57 -8.56
CA VAL A 106 -2.73 20.07 -9.67
C VAL A 106 -3.27 19.66 -11.04
N PHE A 107 -3.80 18.43 -11.16
CA PHE A 107 -4.13 17.81 -12.44
C PHE A 107 -5.63 17.62 -12.68
N LEU A 108 -6.46 17.69 -11.64
CA LEU A 108 -7.91 17.49 -11.73
C LEU A 108 -8.71 18.77 -11.41
N ASP A 109 -8.04 19.92 -11.27
CA ASP A 109 -8.64 21.23 -10.95
C ASP A 109 -9.59 21.16 -9.73
N GLU A 110 -9.30 20.30 -8.75
CA GLU A 110 -10.11 20.21 -7.55
C GLU A 110 -9.93 21.46 -6.68
N PRO A 111 -11.03 22.02 -6.09
CA PRO A 111 -10.92 23.23 -5.28
C PRO A 111 -10.19 22.97 -3.97
N LEU A 112 -9.25 23.86 -3.63
CA LEU A 112 -8.58 23.85 -2.33
C LEU A 112 -9.58 24.16 -1.21
N ARG A 113 -9.77 23.24 -0.27
CA ARG A 113 -10.68 23.38 0.87
C ARG A 113 -9.90 23.39 2.18
N VAL A 114 -10.42 24.09 3.18
CA VAL A 114 -9.80 24.17 4.51
C VAL A 114 -9.58 22.78 5.13
N SER A 115 -10.52 21.87 4.96
CA SER A 115 -10.40 20.49 5.42
C SER A 115 -9.23 19.74 4.77
N LEU A 116 -8.91 20.00 3.48
CA LEU A 116 -7.73 19.44 2.82
C LEU A 116 -6.45 19.93 3.50
N VAL A 117 -6.37 21.23 3.81
CA VAL A 117 -5.21 21.80 4.48
C VAL A 117 -5.04 21.23 5.89
N LEU A 118 -6.13 21.17 6.67
CA LEU A 118 -6.10 20.62 8.04
C LEU A 118 -5.72 19.13 8.04
N GLY A 119 -6.29 18.36 7.13
CA GLY A 119 -5.96 16.95 6.97
C GLY A 119 -4.50 16.74 6.54
N ALA A 120 -4.00 17.54 5.59
CA ALA A 120 -2.60 17.53 5.17
C ALA A 120 -1.65 17.84 6.34
N LEU A 121 -1.96 18.87 7.14
CA LEU A 121 -1.18 19.23 8.32
C LEU A 121 -1.16 18.10 9.36
N ALA A 122 -2.28 17.41 9.58
CA ALA A 122 -2.34 16.27 10.48
C ALA A 122 -1.45 15.09 9.98
N VAL A 123 -1.50 14.78 8.68
CA VAL A 123 -0.64 13.75 8.07
C VAL A 123 0.84 14.11 8.19
N VAL A 124 1.21 15.38 7.90
CA VAL A 124 2.59 15.86 8.05
C VAL A 124 3.05 15.80 9.51
N ALA A 125 2.20 16.22 10.46
CA ALA A 125 2.51 16.12 11.90
C ALA A 125 2.74 14.65 12.32
N GLY A 126 1.95 13.71 11.81
CA GLY A 126 2.16 12.28 12.01
C GLY A 126 3.52 11.80 11.50
N GLY A 127 3.90 12.21 10.30
CA GLY A 127 5.22 11.93 9.71
C GLY A 127 6.38 12.55 10.52
N VAL A 128 6.22 13.79 11.00
CA VAL A 128 7.20 14.46 11.87
C VAL A 128 7.37 13.74 13.20
N LEU A 129 6.26 13.30 13.83
CA LEU A 129 6.32 12.50 15.06
C LEU A 129 7.05 11.18 14.86
N LEU A 130 6.82 10.51 13.72
CA LEU A 130 7.55 9.31 13.33
C LEU A 130 9.04 9.61 13.17
N ALA A 131 9.39 10.67 12.44
CA ALA A 131 10.77 11.07 12.22
C ALA A 131 11.49 11.52 13.50
N ALA A 132 10.75 12.09 14.47
CA ALA A 132 11.25 12.56 15.76
C ALA A 132 11.26 11.47 16.86
N GLU A 133 10.98 10.20 16.52
CA GLU A 133 11.00 9.10 17.49
C GLU A 133 12.39 8.97 18.13
N ARG A 134 12.44 9.03 19.48
CA ARG A 134 13.72 8.98 20.23
C ARG A 134 14.23 7.57 20.44
N ASP A 135 13.31 6.61 20.64
CA ASP A 135 13.64 5.19 20.82
C ASP A 135 13.82 4.49 19.48
N ARG A 136 14.67 5.07 18.63
CA ARG A 136 14.96 4.51 17.31
C ARG A 136 15.79 3.26 17.47
N PRO A 137 15.40 2.13 16.88
CA PRO A 137 16.33 1.01 16.73
C PRO A 137 17.61 1.50 16.01
N GLY A 138 18.76 1.02 16.44
CA GLY A 138 20.07 1.44 15.86
C GLY A 138 20.19 1.21 14.36
N HIS A 139 19.26 0.46 13.75
CA HIS A 139 19.20 0.18 12.32
C HIS A 139 18.26 1.14 11.55
N LEU A 140 17.64 2.14 12.20
CA LEU A 140 16.78 3.09 11.50
C LEU A 140 17.61 3.93 10.52
N ARG A 141 17.39 3.73 9.24
CA ARG A 141 18.13 4.41 8.17
C ARG A 141 17.21 5.40 7.44
N ALA A 142 17.69 6.63 7.21
CA ALA A 142 16.96 7.66 6.46
C ALA A 142 16.51 7.15 5.08
N ARG A 143 17.32 6.30 4.43
CA ARG A 143 16.97 5.68 3.15
C ARG A 143 15.69 4.83 3.22
N GLY A 144 15.40 4.17 4.35
CA GLY A 144 14.17 3.41 4.52
C GLY A 144 12.92 4.30 4.52
N LEU A 145 13.00 5.50 5.09
CA LEU A 145 11.93 6.50 5.00
C LEU A 145 11.77 7.03 3.57
N LEU A 146 12.87 7.23 2.84
CA LEU A 146 12.82 7.61 1.42
C LEU A 146 12.17 6.51 0.57
N PHE A 147 12.47 5.25 0.82
CA PHE A 147 11.81 4.12 0.15
C PHE A 147 10.30 4.11 0.44
N ALA A 148 9.90 4.30 1.70
CA ALA A 148 8.49 4.36 2.07
C ALA A 148 7.77 5.54 1.41
N ALA A 149 8.38 6.74 1.37
CA ALA A 149 7.84 7.91 0.71
C ALA A 149 7.71 7.70 -0.82
N GLY A 150 8.71 7.09 -1.45
CA GLY A 150 8.66 6.72 -2.87
C GLY A 150 7.55 5.72 -3.16
N ALA A 151 7.38 4.69 -2.33
CA ALA A 151 6.29 3.73 -2.43
C ALA A 151 4.92 4.42 -2.29
N ALA A 152 4.76 5.31 -1.30
CA ALA A 152 3.54 6.08 -1.08
C ALA A 152 3.18 6.94 -2.30
N THR A 153 4.16 7.62 -2.88
CA THR A 153 3.96 8.42 -4.10
C THR A 153 3.50 7.57 -5.28
N MET A 154 4.13 6.41 -5.49
CA MET A 154 3.74 5.50 -6.56
C MET A 154 2.34 4.91 -6.35
N PHE A 155 1.97 4.55 -5.11
CA PHE A 155 0.62 4.10 -4.76
C PHE A 155 -0.41 5.18 -5.05
N ALA A 156 -0.18 6.41 -4.57
CA ALA A 156 -1.08 7.54 -4.79
C ALA A 156 -1.26 7.87 -6.28
N THR A 157 -0.19 7.83 -7.05
CA THR A 157 -0.23 8.04 -8.51
C THR A 157 -1.04 6.94 -9.19
N ARG A 158 -0.80 5.66 -8.84
CA ARG A 158 -1.56 4.52 -9.35
C ARG A 158 -3.05 4.67 -9.06
N ASP A 159 -3.43 5.05 -7.85
CA ASP A 159 -4.84 5.17 -7.45
C ASP A 159 -5.58 6.21 -8.29
N ASN A 160 -4.95 7.36 -8.54
CA ASN A 160 -5.50 8.37 -9.44
C ASN A 160 -5.60 7.85 -10.89
N LEU A 161 -4.59 7.15 -11.39
CA LEU A 161 -4.61 6.55 -12.73
C LEU A 161 -5.69 5.47 -12.85
N VAL A 162 -5.82 4.57 -11.86
CA VAL A 162 -6.87 3.55 -11.84
C VAL A 162 -8.26 4.20 -11.93
N ARG A 163 -8.46 5.31 -11.21
CA ARG A 163 -9.72 6.04 -11.27
C ARG A 163 -9.95 6.72 -12.62
N ALA A 164 -8.91 7.29 -13.22
CA ALA A 164 -9.00 7.92 -14.53
C ALA A 164 -9.29 6.93 -15.67
N LEU A 165 -8.78 5.69 -15.54
CA LEU A 165 -8.85 4.66 -16.56
C LEU A 165 -10.03 3.68 -16.39
N HIS A 166 -10.83 3.85 -15.35
CA HIS A 166 -11.86 2.89 -14.97
C HIS A 166 -13.10 2.96 -15.89
N ALA A 167 -13.11 2.54 -17.07
CA ALA A 167 -14.30 2.61 -17.91
C ALA A 167 -14.92 1.22 -18.18
N ASP A 168 -14.17 0.31 -18.77
CA ASP A 168 -14.75 -0.87 -19.44
C ASP A 168 -14.25 -2.22 -18.86
N ALA A 169 -13.37 -2.20 -17.85
CA ALA A 169 -12.87 -3.43 -17.23
C ALA A 169 -13.59 -3.76 -15.93
N SER A 170 -13.72 -5.04 -15.62
CA SER A 170 -14.11 -5.43 -14.26
C SER A 170 -12.99 -5.11 -13.25
N PRO A 171 -13.32 -4.76 -11.99
CA PRO A 171 -12.32 -4.43 -10.99
C PRO A 171 -11.35 -5.58 -10.71
N GLN A 172 -11.81 -6.84 -10.81
CA GLN A 172 -10.97 -8.03 -10.63
C GLN A 172 -9.96 -8.17 -11.77
N THR A 173 -10.39 -7.95 -13.00
CA THR A 173 -9.52 -8.00 -14.18
C THR A 173 -8.51 -6.86 -14.18
N ALA A 174 -8.93 -5.65 -13.79
CA ALA A 174 -8.03 -4.51 -13.61
C ALA A 174 -6.98 -4.79 -12.52
N ALA A 175 -7.37 -5.36 -11.38
CA ALA A 175 -6.45 -5.76 -10.32
C ALA A 175 -5.45 -6.84 -10.79
N ALA A 176 -5.93 -7.85 -11.52
CA ALA A 176 -5.08 -8.92 -12.06
C ALA A 176 -4.09 -8.38 -13.10
N ALA A 177 -4.52 -7.52 -14.03
CA ALA A 177 -3.65 -6.88 -15.03
C ALA A 177 -2.58 -6.01 -14.35
N THR A 178 -2.97 -5.22 -13.35
CA THR A 178 -2.04 -4.40 -12.56
C THR A 178 -0.99 -5.25 -11.86
N LEU A 179 -1.40 -6.34 -11.20
CA LEU A 179 -0.49 -7.28 -10.55
C LEU A 179 0.38 -8.06 -11.54
N LEU A 180 -0.13 -8.38 -12.72
CA LEU A 180 0.65 -9.02 -13.79
C LEU A 180 1.82 -8.13 -14.22
N ALA A 181 1.57 -6.86 -14.51
CA ALA A 181 2.63 -5.93 -14.86
C ALA A 181 3.64 -5.75 -13.72
N GLY A 182 3.15 -5.67 -12.48
CA GLY A 182 4.01 -5.64 -11.30
C GLY A 182 4.89 -6.89 -11.15
N ALA A 183 4.34 -8.07 -11.43
CA ALA A 183 5.10 -9.31 -11.44
C ALA A 183 6.18 -9.32 -12.53
N LEU A 184 5.87 -8.83 -13.73
CA LEU A 184 6.84 -8.69 -14.81
C LEU A 184 8.00 -7.77 -14.44
N VAL A 185 7.71 -6.60 -13.85
CA VAL A 185 8.75 -5.69 -13.33
C VAL A 185 9.60 -6.38 -12.28
N ALA A 186 8.99 -7.10 -11.33
CA ALA A 186 9.72 -7.81 -10.30
C ALA A 186 10.59 -8.95 -10.87
N VAL A 187 10.16 -9.66 -11.92
CA VAL A 187 10.96 -10.66 -12.63
C VAL A 187 12.17 -10.01 -13.31
N VAL A 188 11.96 -8.89 -14.01
CA VAL A 188 13.04 -8.14 -14.67
C VAL A 188 14.07 -7.64 -13.65
N TRP A 189 13.60 -7.17 -12.49
CA TRP A 189 14.47 -6.71 -11.41
C TRP A 189 15.28 -7.86 -10.79
N THR A 190 14.61 -8.98 -10.46
CA THR A 190 15.26 -10.16 -9.86
C THR A 190 16.07 -10.98 -10.84
N ARG A 191 15.71 -10.96 -12.11
CA ARG A 191 16.31 -11.77 -13.20
C ARG A 191 16.29 -13.28 -12.93
N ARG A 192 15.34 -13.74 -12.13
CA ARG A 192 15.13 -15.14 -11.79
C ARG A 192 13.69 -15.44 -11.42
N ALA A 193 13.31 -16.69 -11.42
CA ALA A 193 12.02 -17.12 -10.86
C ALA A 193 12.05 -17.13 -9.32
N PRO A 194 10.90 -16.99 -8.65
CA PRO A 194 10.83 -17.12 -7.21
C PRO A 194 11.10 -18.56 -6.80
N THR A 195 11.85 -18.75 -5.73
CA THR A 195 12.13 -20.08 -5.18
C THR A 195 10.92 -20.64 -4.42
N ARG A 196 10.84 -21.96 -4.27
CA ARG A 196 9.80 -22.60 -3.47
C ARG A 196 9.79 -22.13 -2.00
N VAL A 197 10.98 -21.80 -1.47
CA VAL A 197 11.12 -21.31 -0.10
C VAL A 197 10.53 -19.91 0.01
N GLU A 198 10.85 -19.02 -0.93
CA GLU A 198 10.29 -17.67 -0.99
C GLU A 198 8.76 -17.71 -1.13
N LEU A 199 8.24 -18.51 -2.06
CA LEU A 199 6.80 -18.67 -2.26
C LEU A 199 6.10 -19.15 -0.98
N LYS A 200 6.62 -20.18 -0.31
CA LYS A 200 6.02 -20.71 0.93
C LYS A 200 6.05 -19.68 2.06
N ARG A 201 7.18 -19.00 2.27
CA ARG A 201 7.32 -18.02 3.35
C ARG A 201 6.48 -16.77 3.14
N LEU A 202 6.35 -16.35 1.90
CA LEU A 202 5.63 -15.13 1.53
C LEU A 202 4.19 -15.38 1.09
N ALA A 203 3.73 -16.64 1.06
CA ALA A 203 2.34 -16.96 0.76
C ALA A 203 1.33 -16.16 1.62
N PRO A 204 1.48 -16.06 2.95
CA PRO A 204 0.55 -15.26 3.74
C PRO A 204 0.53 -13.78 3.33
N ALA A 205 1.71 -13.17 3.13
CA ALA A 205 1.83 -11.79 2.68
C ALA A 205 1.23 -11.61 1.28
N GLY A 206 1.55 -12.50 0.34
CA GLY A 206 1.04 -12.44 -1.02
C GLY A 206 -0.47 -12.63 -1.12
N VAL A 207 -1.05 -13.56 -0.36
CA VAL A 207 -2.50 -13.76 -0.31
C VAL A 207 -3.21 -12.52 0.24
N MET A 208 -2.73 -11.96 1.35
CA MET A 208 -3.29 -10.72 1.92
C MET A 208 -3.17 -9.57 0.91
N PHE A 209 -2.04 -9.48 0.21
CA PHE A 209 -1.83 -8.44 -0.80
C PHE A 209 -2.77 -8.58 -2.00
N GLY A 210 -2.94 -9.78 -2.54
CA GLY A 210 -3.86 -10.06 -3.65
C GLY A 210 -5.31 -9.77 -3.28
N LEU A 211 -5.77 -10.22 -2.12
CA LEU A 211 -7.10 -9.92 -1.61
C LEU A 211 -7.28 -8.42 -1.37
N SER A 212 -6.27 -7.74 -0.81
CA SER A 212 -6.30 -6.28 -0.63
C SER A 212 -6.50 -5.56 -1.95
N TYR A 213 -5.78 -5.96 -3.02
CA TYR A 213 -5.93 -5.39 -4.36
C TYR A 213 -7.33 -5.61 -4.94
N VAL A 214 -7.87 -6.81 -4.83
CA VAL A 214 -9.24 -7.11 -5.31
C VAL A 214 -10.25 -6.22 -4.60
N LEU A 215 -10.17 -6.10 -3.26
CA LEU A 215 -11.08 -5.24 -2.50
C LEU A 215 -10.88 -3.75 -2.79
N LEU A 216 -9.64 -3.31 -2.99
CA LEU A 216 -9.29 -1.92 -3.31
C LEU A 216 -9.89 -1.49 -4.65
N PHE A 217 -9.70 -2.31 -5.68
CA PHE A 217 -10.24 -2.02 -7.00
C PHE A 217 -11.78 -2.03 -6.98
N GLU A 218 -12.40 -3.01 -6.31
CA GLU A 218 -13.84 -3.01 -6.09
C GLU A 218 -14.33 -1.74 -5.36
N ALA A 219 -13.55 -1.24 -4.40
CA ALA A 219 -13.88 0.00 -3.70
C ALA A 219 -13.84 1.21 -4.65
N TYR A 220 -12.82 1.31 -5.53
CA TYR A 220 -12.71 2.39 -6.52
C TYR A 220 -13.78 2.34 -7.60
N TRP A 221 -14.28 1.17 -7.97
CA TRP A 221 -15.42 1.05 -8.90
C TRP A 221 -16.74 1.52 -8.26
N ARG A 222 -16.86 1.40 -6.93
CA ARG A 222 -18.09 1.74 -6.19
C ARG A 222 -18.02 3.09 -5.47
N GLY A 223 -16.86 3.71 -5.36
CA GLY A 223 -16.64 4.95 -4.62
C GLY A 223 -15.61 5.88 -5.23
N ARG A 224 -15.71 7.17 -4.86
CA ARG A 224 -14.74 8.18 -5.29
C ARG A 224 -13.38 7.95 -4.60
N VAL A 225 -12.27 8.32 -5.25
CA VAL A 225 -10.92 8.25 -4.67
C VAL A 225 -10.84 9.08 -3.39
N THR A 226 -11.48 10.25 -3.36
CA THR A 226 -11.56 11.15 -2.19
C THR A 226 -12.23 10.52 -0.96
N VAL A 227 -12.96 9.42 -1.12
CA VAL A 227 -13.56 8.65 -0.02
C VAL A 227 -12.75 7.39 0.27
N VAL A 228 -12.35 6.67 -0.78
CA VAL A 228 -11.67 5.37 -0.66
C VAL A 228 -10.24 5.54 -0.15
N SER A 229 -9.47 6.47 -0.72
CA SER A 229 -8.05 6.65 -0.38
C SER A 229 -7.80 6.98 1.10
N PRO A 230 -8.57 7.89 1.75
CA PRO A 230 -8.42 8.13 3.19
C PRO A 230 -8.77 6.92 4.07
N LEU A 231 -9.73 6.11 3.64
CA LEU A 231 -10.08 4.87 4.37
C LEU A 231 -8.97 3.83 4.25
N VAL A 232 -8.34 3.75 3.08
CA VAL A 232 -7.18 2.88 2.86
C VAL A 232 -6.00 3.31 3.75
N ALA A 233 -5.81 4.61 4.03
CA ALA A 233 -4.78 5.08 4.96
C ALA A 233 -4.90 4.51 6.39
N THR A 234 -6.07 3.97 6.76
CA THR A 234 -6.23 3.24 8.02
C THR A 234 -5.36 1.97 8.10
N GLU A 235 -4.76 1.53 6.99
CA GLU A 235 -3.77 0.46 6.95
C GLU A 235 -2.62 0.69 7.94
N SER A 236 -2.25 1.97 8.18
CA SER A 236 -1.23 2.33 9.15
C SER A 236 -1.60 1.93 10.58
N LEU A 237 -2.88 2.04 10.98
CA LEU A 237 -3.35 1.56 12.28
C LEU A 237 -3.33 0.03 12.37
N TRP A 238 -3.76 -0.64 11.29
CA TRP A 238 -3.72 -2.11 11.23
C TRP A 238 -2.28 -2.61 11.27
N GLY A 239 -1.37 -1.99 10.48
CA GLY A 239 0.05 -2.33 10.46
C GLY A 239 0.71 -2.15 11.83
N VAL A 240 0.49 -0.99 12.49
CA VAL A 240 1.03 -0.71 13.83
C VAL A 240 0.39 -1.63 14.87
N GLY A 241 -0.94 -1.80 14.86
CA GLY A 241 -1.65 -2.64 15.82
C GLY A 241 -1.23 -4.12 15.74
N LEU A 242 -1.17 -4.67 14.53
CA LEU A 242 -0.72 -6.06 14.33
C LEU A 242 0.77 -6.23 14.63
N ALA A 243 1.62 -5.25 14.29
CA ALA A 243 3.03 -5.29 14.65
C ALA A 243 3.21 -5.25 16.18
N ALA A 244 2.39 -4.47 16.90
CA ALA A 244 2.37 -4.45 18.36
C ALA A 244 2.10 -5.81 18.97
N LEU A 245 1.24 -6.59 18.33
CA LEU A 245 0.85 -7.91 18.82
C LEU A 245 1.88 -8.99 18.45
N LEU A 246 2.39 -8.96 17.21
CA LEU A 246 3.13 -10.07 16.61
C LEU A 246 4.65 -9.88 16.56
N VAL A 247 5.13 -8.62 16.47
CA VAL A 247 6.57 -8.31 16.31
C VAL A 247 7.12 -7.32 17.34
N ARG A 248 6.41 -7.10 18.43
CA ARG A 248 6.78 -6.14 19.48
C ARG A 248 8.20 -6.32 20.05
N HIS A 249 8.72 -7.56 20.04
CA HIS A 249 10.05 -7.86 20.55
C HIS A 249 11.18 -7.42 19.60
N THR A 250 10.86 -7.17 18.34
CA THR A 250 11.83 -6.76 17.29
C THR A 250 11.66 -5.31 16.86
N GLU A 251 10.51 -4.71 17.16
CA GLU A 251 10.22 -3.30 16.84
C GLU A 251 9.85 -2.56 18.13
N GLY A 252 10.68 -1.61 18.56
CA GLY A 252 10.35 -0.70 19.64
C GLY A 252 9.11 0.13 19.27
N MET A 253 8.06 0.04 20.07
CA MET A 253 6.79 0.72 19.83
C MET A 253 6.63 1.86 20.81
N GLY A 254 7.06 3.06 20.40
CA GLY A 254 6.91 4.26 21.19
C GLY A 254 5.51 4.91 21.05
N ARG A 255 5.11 5.71 22.06
CA ARG A 255 3.87 6.51 22.00
C ARG A 255 3.81 7.41 20.76
N ARG A 256 4.96 7.89 20.27
CA ARG A 256 5.06 8.74 19.09
C ARG A 256 4.68 8.00 17.80
N LEU A 257 5.04 6.73 17.68
CA LEU A 257 4.65 5.90 16.55
C LEU A 257 3.11 5.72 16.51
N ALA A 258 2.49 5.40 17.65
CA ALA A 258 1.04 5.28 17.74
C ALA A 258 0.30 6.59 17.46
N LEU A 259 0.79 7.71 18.00
CA LEU A 259 0.24 9.05 17.72
C LEU A 259 0.43 9.44 16.26
N GLY A 260 1.57 9.12 15.65
CA GLY A 260 1.83 9.35 14.23
C GLY A 260 0.86 8.59 13.33
N ALA A 261 0.60 7.32 13.63
CA ALA A 261 -0.38 6.52 12.92
C ALA A 261 -1.80 7.09 13.06
N LEU A 262 -2.20 7.49 14.29
CA LEU A 262 -3.49 8.09 14.55
C LEU A 262 -3.68 9.41 13.79
N LEU A 263 -2.69 10.29 13.81
CA LEU A 263 -2.72 11.55 13.06
C LEU A 263 -2.79 11.33 11.55
N GLY A 264 -2.07 10.34 11.01
CA GLY A 264 -2.15 9.96 9.62
C GLY A 264 -3.57 9.55 9.22
N VAL A 265 -4.23 8.74 10.04
CA VAL A 265 -5.62 8.31 9.80
C VAL A 265 -6.63 9.44 9.95
N VAL A 266 -6.52 10.24 11.02
CA VAL A 266 -7.40 11.39 11.24
C VAL A 266 -7.24 12.39 10.10
N GLY A 267 -6.00 12.71 9.72
CA GLY A 267 -5.70 13.58 8.59
C GLY A 267 -6.29 13.05 7.27
N GLY A 268 -6.10 11.77 6.98
CA GLY A 268 -6.69 11.11 5.82
C GLY A 268 -8.23 11.16 5.83
N ALA A 269 -8.86 10.92 6.97
CA ALA A 269 -10.31 11.01 7.12
C ALA A 269 -10.84 12.44 6.91
N VAL A 270 -10.13 13.46 7.43
CA VAL A 270 -10.47 14.89 7.23
C VAL A 270 -10.33 15.27 5.75
N ILE A 271 -9.29 14.80 5.06
CA ILE A 271 -9.12 14.99 3.62
C ILE A 271 -10.32 14.36 2.87
N GLY A 272 -10.68 13.13 3.19
CA GLY A 272 -11.79 12.43 2.55
C GLY A 272 -13.18 13.02 2.82
N ALA A 273 -13.37 13.69 3.95
CA ALA A 273 -14.59 14.40 4.28
C ALA A 273 -14.74 15.75 3.56
N ALA A 274 -13.68 16.23 2.91
CA ALA A 274 -13.67 17.45 2.12
C ALA A 274 -14.39 17.24 0.76
N ARG A 275 -15.71 17.18 0.79
CA ARG A 275 -16.58 17.05 -0.40
C ARG A 275 -16.92 18.41 -1.00
#